data_e1a308ce27b7d01afa048af02038547a
#
_entry.id   e1a308ce27b7d01afa048af02038547a
#
_cell.length_a   1.000
_cell.length_b   1.000
_cell.length_c   1.000
_cell.angle_alpha   90.00
_cell.angle_beta   90.00
_cell.angle_gamma   90.00
#
_symmetry.space_group_name_H-M   'P 1'
#
loop_
_entity.id
_entity.type
_entity.pdbx_description
1 polymer ?
#
loop_
_entity_poly.entity_id
_entity_poly.type
_entity_poly.pdbx_seq_one_letter_code
_entity_poly.pdbx_strand_id
1 'polypeptide(L)'
;MANDTTLIVNPMARGGWLKKKWPVIEPILQRTLGPLEIAFTKRQGDGRPLARQALEQGAKLVLAMGGDGTASEVASGLLEHQDRIAAGEPVASFGIIPAGTGGDLGRILGTPLDIEQAAQKVARSPGR
;
A
#
# COMPACT_ATOMS: atom_id res chain seq x y z
N MET A 1 16.96 0.62 -10.51
CA MET A 1 15.76 1.19 -11.11
C MET A 1 14.59 1.06 -10.15
N ALA A 2 13.86 2.14 -9.98
CA ALA A 2 12.69 2.08 -9.11
C ALA A 2 11.60 1.25 -9.76
N ASN A 3 10.87 0.50 -8.96
CA ASN A 3 9.71 -0.25 -9.43
C ASN A 3 8.54 0.72 -9.63
N ASP A 4 7.65 0.39 -10.56
CA ASP A 4 6.48 1.23 -10.83
C ASP A 4 5.49 1.22 -9.68
N THR A 5 5.53 0.21 -8.82
CA THR A 5 4.59 0.07 -7.72
C THR A 5 5.32 0.12 -6.38
N THR A 6 4.84 0.97 -5.49
CA THR A 6 5.35 1.04 -4.12
C THR A 6 4.24 0.62 -3.17
N LEU A 7 4.57 -0.26 -2.25
CA LEU A 7 3.66 -0.71 -1.21
C LEU A 7 4.14 -0.15 0.13
N ILE A 8 3.29 0.63 0.77
CA ILE A 8 3.58 1.21 2.08
C ILE A 8 2.85 0.38 3.12
N VAL A 9 3.60 -0.23 4.02
CA VAL A 9 3.09 -1.25 4.95
C VAL A 9 3.25 -0.77 6.38
N ASN A 10 2.18 -0.87 7.16
CA ASN A 10 2.27 -0.71 8.60
C ASN A 10 2.38 -2.10 9.22
N PRO A 11 3.60 -2.52 9.63
CA PRO A 11 3.78 -3.90 10.12
C PRO A 11 3.09 -4.15 11.44
N MET A 12 2.71 -3.10 12.16
CA MET A 12 2.03 -3.24 13.45
C MET A 12 0.52 -3.35 13.33
N ALA A 13 -0.01 -3.37 12.11
CA ALA A 13 -1.44 -3.54 11.91
C ALA A 13 -1.93 -4.83 12.57
N ARG A 14 -3.12 -4.77 13.17
CA ARG A 14 -3.72 -5.88 13.90
C ARG A 14 -2.84 -6.36 15.05
N GLY A 15 -2.27 -5.38 15.81
CA GLY A 15 -1.45 -5.74 16.98
C GLY A 15 -0.19 -6.49 16.62
N GLY A 16 0.37 -6.22 15.45
CA GLY A 16 1.60 -6.87 15.01
C GLY A 16 1.37 -8.11 14.15
N TRP A 17 0.10 -8.44 13.86
CA TRP A 17 -0.19 -9.62 13.05
C TRP A 17 0.48 -9.53 11.68
N LEU A 18 0.46 -8.37 11.05
CA LEU A 18 1.03 -8.20 9.72
C LEU A 18 2.53 -8.44 9.72
N LYS A 19 3.23 -7.93 10.74
CA LYS A 19 4.66 -8.18 10.88
C LYS A 19 4.94 -9.68 11.03
N LYS A 20 4.14 -10.34 11.85
CA LYS A 20 4.30 -11.75 12.13
C LYS A 20 4.09 -12.61 10.88
N LYS A 21 3.12 -12.23 10.05
CA LYS A 21 2.77 -12.99 8.85
C LYS A 21 3.49 -12.51 7.59
N TRP A 22 4.30 -11.47 7.71
CA TRP A 22 4.94 -10.87 6.54
C TRP A 22 5.74 -11.87 5.70
N PRO A 23 6.51 -12.82 6.30
CA PRO A 23 7.25 -13.80 5.49
C PRO A 23 6.35 -14.65 4.58
N VAL A 24 5.09 -14.81 4.94
CA VAL A 24 4.12 -15.54 4.11
C VAL A 24 3.47 -14.61 3.10
N ILE A 25 3.21 -13.38 3.51
CA ILE A 25 2.45 -12.41 2.72
C ILE A 25 3.28 -11.83 1.58
N GLU A 26 4.52 -11.48 1.85
CA GLU A 26 5.35 -10.81 0.86
C GLU A 26 5.49 -11.60 -0.44
N PRO A 27 5.80 -12.91 -0.41
CA PRO A 27 5.90 -13.64 -1.66
C PRO A 27 4.60 -13.66 -2.46
N ILE A 28 3.46 -13.67 -1.77
CA ILE A 28 2.16 -13.62 -2.42
C ILE A 28 2.00 -12.31 -3.18
N LEU A 29 2.36 -11.21 -2.53
CA LEU A 29 2.23 -9.89 -3.15
C LEU A 29 3.19 -9.72 -4.32
N GLN A 30 4.44 -10.17 -4.18
CA GLN A 30 5.42 -10.09 -5.25
C GLN A 30 4.97 -10.91 -6.47
N ARG A 31 4.41 -12.08 -6.22
CA ARG A 31 3.93 -12.94 -7.29
C ARG A 31 2.72 -12.36 -8.00
N THR A 32 1.82 -11.76 -7.23
CA THR A 32 0.54 -11.28 -7.76
C THR A 32 0.67 -9.92 -8.43
N LEU A 33 1.42 -9.02 -7.84
CA LEU A 33 1.53 -7.64 -8.31
C LEU A 33 2.79 -7.39 -9.13
N GLY A 34 3.70 -8.35 -9.16
CA GLY A 34 4.99 -8.17 -9.80
C GLY A 34 5.97 -7.50 -8.86
N PRO A 35 7.10 -7.03 -9.37
CA PRO A 35 8.11 -6.41 -8.52
C PRO A 35 7.55 -5.21 -7.76
N LEU A 36 7.78 -5.18 -6.46
CA LEU A 36 7.30 -4.12 -5.58
C LEU A 36 8.45 -3.47 -4.86
N GLU A 37 8.37 -2.15 -4.73
CA GLU A 37 9.17 -1.42 -3.77
C GLU A 37 8.38 -1.39 -2.47
N ILE A 38 8.96 -1.87 -1.37
CA ILE A 38 8.24 -1.99 -0.11
C ILE A 38 8.84 -1.01 0.90
N ALA A 39 7.97 -0.21 1.52
CA ALA A 39 8.36 0.75 2.54
C ALA A 39 7.54 0.50 3.80
N PHE A 40 8.23 0.29 4.93
CA PHE A 40 7.55 0.05 6.20
C PHE A 40 7.44 1.33 7.00
N THR A 41 6.26 1.58 7.57
CA THR A 41 6.12 2.67 8.53
C THR A 41 6.73 2.23 9.85
N LYS A 42 7.34 3.18 10.56
CA LYS A 42 7.93 2.93 11.88
C LYS A 42 7.11 3.55 12.98
N ARG A 43 6.28 4.53 12.65
CA ARG A 43 5.44 5.22 13.61
C ARG A 43 4.27 5.86 12.89
N GLN A 44 3.30 6.32 13.67
CA GLN A 44 2.16 7.03 13.13
C GLN A 44 2.64 8.28 12.39
N GLY A 45 2.06 8.55 11.24
CA GLY A 45 2.42 9.69 10.41
C GLY A 45 3.38 9.36 9.27
N ASP A 46 4.09 8.23 9.34
CA ASP A 46 5.11 7.90 8.34
C ASP A 46 4.54 7.66 6.96
N GLY A 47 3.26 7.29 6.86
CA GLY A 47 2.67 7.01 5.55
C GLY A 47 2.69 8.21 4.63
N ARG A 48 2.57 9.42 5.19
CA ARG A 48 2.55 10.64 4.39
C ARG A 48 3.90 10.92 3.70
N PRO A 49 5.03 10.99 4.42
CA PRO A 49 6.31 11.22 3.73
C PRO A 49 6.72 10.05 2.85
N LEU A 50 6.37 8.82 3.21
CA LEU A 50 6.71 7.67 2.37
C LEU A 50 5.94 7.73 1.04
N ALA A 51 4.70 8.20 1.06
CA ALA A 51 3.93 8.36 -0.18
C ALA A 51 4.57 9.42 -1.08
N ARG A 52 4.98 10.55 -0.52
CA ARG A 52 5.66 11.57 -1.29
C ARG A 52 6.96 11.06 -1.89
N GLN A 53 7.71 10.32 -1.09
CA GLN A 53 8.97 9.76 -1.56
C GLN A 53 8.73 8.79 -2.72
N ALA A 54 7.67 7.98 -2.65
CA ALA A 54 7.33 7.06 -3.72
C ALA A 54 7.07 7.82 -5.03
N LEU A 55 6.33 8.92 -4.95
CA LEU A 55 6.06 9.73 -6.14
C LEU A 55 7.34 10.35 -6.71
N GLU A 56 8.21 10.82 -5.83
CA GLU A 56 9.47 11.41 -6.26
C GLU A 56 10.37 10.39 -6.96
N GLN A 57 10.21 9.12 -6.60
CA GLN A 57 10.96 8.03 -7.20
C GLN A 57 10.31 7.48 -8.47
N GLY A 58 9.18 8.05 -8.86
CA GLY A 58 8.54 7.68 -10.12
C GLY A 58 7.50 6.59 -10.04
N ALA A 59 6.99 6.29 -8.85
CA ALA A 59 5.96 5.26 -8.70
C ALA A 59 4.72 5.66 -9.49
N LYS A 60 4.13 4.70 -10.18
CA LYS A 60 2.89 4.87 -10.92
C LYS A 60 1.69 4.36 -10.14
N LEU A 61 1.93 3.48 -9.18
CA LEU A 61 0.90 2.93 -8.31
C LEU A 61 1.45 2.91 -6.90
N VAL A 62 0.72 3.50 -5.97
CA VAL A 62 1.09 3.51 -4.55
C VAL A 62 -0.01 2.79 -3.79
N LEU A 63 0.37 1.76 -3.07
CA LEU A 63 -0.57 0.93 -2.31
C LEU A 63 -0.31 1.12 -0.82
N ALA A 64 -1.37 1.10 -0.05
CA ALA A 64 -1.29 1.15 1.40
C ALA A 64 -1.79 -0.18 1.98
N MET A 65 -1.04 -0.73 2.91
CA MET A 65 -1.40 -1.96 3.58
C MET A 65 -1.28 -1.78 5.08
N GLY A 66 -2.40 -1.83 5.75
CA GLY A 66 -2.48 -1.58 7.19
C GLY A 66 -3.90 -1.26 7.56
N GLY A 67 -4.09 -0.40 8.55
CA GLY A 67 -5.40 0.05 8.94
C GLY A 67 -5.80 1.32 8.23
N ASP A 68 -6.95 1.87 8.67
CA ASP A 68 -7.49 3.09 8.07
C ASP A 68 -6.53 4.27 8.20
N GLY A 69 -5.78 4.32 9.30
CA GLY A 69 -4.82 5.40 9.50
C GLY A 69 -3.72 5.41 8.46
N THR A 70 -3.19 4.23 8.14
CA THR A 70 -2.16 4.10 7.13
C THR A 70 -2.68 4.55 5.76
N ALA A 71 -3.87 4.10 5.39
CA ALA A 71 -4.46 4.47 4.12
C ALA A 71 -4.68 5.98 4.04
N SER A 72 -5.16 6.58 5.13
CA SER A 72 -5.41 8.02 5.19
C SER A 72 -4.11 8.81 5.03
N GLU A 73 -3.04 8.37 5.71
CA GLU A 73 -1.75 9.05 5.62
C GLU A 73 -1.17 8.99 4.20
N VAL A 74 -1.25 7.81 3.59
CA VAL A 74 -0.74 7.65 2.24
C VAL A 74 -1.52 8.52 1.26
N ALA A 75 -2.85 8.50 1.36
CA ALA A 75 -3.69 9.32 0.50
C ALA A 75 -3.37 10.81 0.67
N SER A 76 -3.17 11.26 1.92
CA SER A 76 -2.83 12.65 2.19
C SER A 76 -1.49 13.04 1.57
N GLY A 77 -0.51 12.15 1.66
CA GLY A 77 0.80 12.41 1.06
C GLY A 77 0.72 12.54 -0.45
N LEU A 78 -0.09 11.72 -1.09
CA LEU A 78 -0.28 11.78 -2.53
C LEU A 78 -0.98 13.06 -2.95
N LEU A 79 -2.00 13.47 -2.20
CA LEU A 79 -2.74 14.69 -2.50
C LEU A 79 -1.87 15.94 -2.32
N GLU A 80 -1.02 15.96 -1.29
CA GLU A 80 -0.12 17.08 -1.07
C GLU A 80 0.87 17.24 -2.22
N HIS A 81 1.32 16.13 -2.75
CA HIS A 81 2.29 16.17 -3.84
C HIS A 81 1.62 16.56 -5.17
N GLN A 82 0.33 16.30 -5.30
CA GLN A 82 -0.40 16.59 -6.52
C GLN A 82 -0.30 18.07 -6.89
N ASP A 83 -0.28 18.95 -5.89
CA ASP A 83 -0.18 20.38 -6.14
C ASP A 83 1.16 20.79 -6.75
N ARG A 84 2.15 19.92 -6.66
CA ARG A 84 3.49 20.20 -7.19
C ARG A 84 3.71 19.59 -8.57
N ILE A 85 2.76 18.80 -9.04
CA ILE A 85 2.90 18.15 -10.33
C ILE A 85 2.44 19.12 -11.40
N ALA A 86 3.29 19.32 -12.42
CA ALA A 86 2.92 20.21 -13.51
C ALA A 86 1.70 19.68 -14.24
N ALA A 87 0.90 20.58 -14.77
CA ALA A 87 -0.29 20.20 -15.50
C ALA A 87 0.07 19.27 -16.65
N GLY A 88 -0.62 18.15 -16.75
CA GLY A 88 -0.37 17.17 -17.79
C GLY A 88 0.53 16.03 -17.39
N GLU A 89 1.18 16.12 -16.23
CA GLU A 89 2.01 15.00 -15.76
C GLU A 89 1.12 13.93 -15.13
N PRO A 90 1.47 12.65 -15.33
CA PRO A 90 0.68 11.57 -14.75
C PRO A 90 0.79 11.55 -13.23
N VAL A 91 -0.33 11.30 -12.59
CA VAL A 91 -0.40 11.13 -11.14
C VAL A 91 -0.48 9.65 -10.85
N ALA A 92 0.19 9.21 -9.78
CA ALA A 92 0.15 7.82 -9.38
C ALA A 92 -1.27 7.42 -8.98
N SER A 93 -1.64 6.21 -9.31
CA SER A 93 -2.89 5.62 -8.83
C SER A 93 -2.70 5.17 -7.38
N PHE A 94 -3.79 5.15 -6.63
CA PHE A 94 -3.77 4.77 -5.23
C PHE A 94 -4.68 3.57 -5.02
N GLY A 95 -4.23 2.63 -4.21
CA GLY A 95 -5.03 1.47 -3.85
C GLY A 95 -4.77 1.05 -2.42
N ILE A 96 -5.67 0.23 -1.89
CA ILE A 96 -5.58 -0.27 -0.52
C ILE A 96 -5.62 -1.78 -0.56
N ILE A 97 -4.69 -2.41 0.16
CA ILE A 97 -4.73 -3.84 0.40
C ILE A 97 -5.11 -4.01 1.86
N PRO A 98 -6.32 -4.51 2.14
CA PRO A 98 -6.78 -4.62 3.51
C PRO A 98 -5.94 -5.62 4.31
N ALA A 99 -5.48 -5.19 5.47
CA ALA A 99 -4.79 -6.07 6.40
C ALA A 99 -4.87 -5.43 7.77
N GLY A 100 -5.77 -5.90 8.58
CA GLY A 100 -5.84 -5.40 9.93
C GLY A 100 -7.06 -4.56 10.22
N THR A 101 -8.05 -4.63 9.36
CA THR A 101 -9.34 -4.03 9.70
C THR A 101 -9.96 -4.82 10.84
N GLY A 102 -10.54 -4.13 11.79
CA GLY A 102 -11.22 -4.79 12.87
C GLY A 102 -12.61 -5.25 12.46
N GLY A 103 -13.33 -5.80 13.41
CA GLY A 103 -14.70 -6.21 13.20
C GLY A 103 -14.83 -7.48 12.39
N ASP A 104 -16.03 -7.74 11.94
CA ASP A 104 -16.35 -8.99 11.26
C ASP A 104 -15.65 -9.10 9.91
N LEU A 105 -15.56 -8.00 9.19
CA LEU A 105 -14.88 -8.01 7.90
C LEU A 105 -13.38 -8.21 8.08
N GLY A 106 -12.83 -7.63 9.12
CA GLY A 106 -11.39 -7.79 9.38
C GLY A 106 -11.03 -9.24 9.64
N ARG A 107 -11.93 -9.99 10.25
CA ARG A 107 -11.71 -11.41 10.48
C ARG A 107 -11.59 -12.18 9.17
N ILE A 108 -12.42 -11.83 8.19
CA ILE A 108 -12.39 -12.48 6.89
C ILE A 108 -11.17 -12.03 6.09
N LEU A 109 -10.85 -10.74 6.14
CA LEU A 109 -9.78 -10.15 5.35
C LEU A 109 -8.42 -10.29 5.99
N GLY A 110 -8.30 -11.07 7.04
CA GLY A 110 -7.06 -11.22 7.76
C GLY A 110 -6.21 -12.40 7.37
N THR A 111 -6.63 -13.21 6.42
CA THR A 111 -5.87 -14.38 6.01
C THR A 111 -4.99 -14.07 4.81
N PRO A 112 -3.89 -14.84 4.61
CA PRO A 112 -3.08 -14.65 3.41
C PRO A 112 -3.86 -14.82 2.12
N LEU A 113 -4.85 -15.71 2.10
CA LEU A 113 -5.69 -15.90 0.91
C LEU A 113 -6.49 -14.64 0.60
N ASP A 114 -7.04 -14.01 1.64
CA ASP A 114 -7.81 -12.78 1.44
C ASP A 114 -6.92 -11.66 0.91
N ILE A 115 -5.68 -11.60 1.37
CA ILE A 115 -4.72 -10.62 0.89
C ILE A 115 -4.38 -10.88 -0.56
N GLU A 116 -4.22 -12.16 -0.92
CA GLU A 116 -3.95 -12.51 -2.32
C GLU A 116 -5.11 -12.08 -3.22
N GLN A 117 -6.34 -12.32 -2.79
CA GLN A 117 -7.51 -11.92 -3.56
C GLN A 117 -7.59 -10.40 -3.71
N ALA A 118 -7.27 -9.67 -2.66
CA ALA A 118 -7.24 -8.21 -2.73
C ALA A 118 -6.17 -7.73 -3.70
N ALA A 119 -4.99 -8.36 -3.67
CA ALA A 119 -3.91 -8.00 -4.57
C ALA A 119 -4.29 -8.31 -6.02
N GLN A 120 -4.96 -9.42 -6.26
CA GLN A 120 -5.42 -9.75 -7.61
C GLN A 120 -6.41 -8.72 -8.13
N LYS A 121 -7.27 -8.24 -7.25
CA LYS A 121 -8.25 -7.24 -7.61
C LYS A 121 -7.57 -5.93 -8.02
N VAL A 122 -6.54 -5.53 -7.27
CA VAL A 122 -5.76 -4.36 -7.61
C VAL A 122 -5.06 -4.56 -8.96
N ALA A 123 -4.46 -5.73 -9.15
CA ALA A 123 -3.71 -6.03 -10.37
C ALA A 123 -4.60 -5.95 -11.62
N ARG A 124 -5.89 -6.23 -11.48
CA ARG A 124 -6.83 -6.19 -12.60
C ARG A 124 -7.59 -4.88 -12.70
N SER A 125 -7.28 -3.93 -11.83
CA SER A 125 -7.99 -2.65 -11.83
C SER A 125 -7.63 -1.85 -13.07
N PRO A 126 -8.62 -1.34 -13.81
CA PRO A 126 -8.33 -0.56 -15.01
C PRO A 126 -7.76 0.82 -14.72
N GLY A 127 -7.80 1.27 -13.48
CA GLY A 127 -7.26 2.57 -13.13
C GLY A 127 -5.78 2.62 -12.86
N ARG A 128 -5.12 1.48 -13.01
CA ARG A 128 -3.69 1.41 -12.75
C ARG A 128 -2.87 2.12 -13.79
#